data_5f2d62f154683c1f9571273297aa3639
#
_entry.id   5f2d62f154683c1f9571273297aa3639
#
_cell.length_a   1.000
_cell.length_b   1.000
_cell.length_c   1.000
_cell.angle_alpha   90.00
_cell.angle_beta   90.00
_cell.angle_gamma   90.00
#
_symmetry.space_group_name_H-M   'P 1'
#
loop_
_entity.id
_entity.type
_entity.pdbx_description
1 polymer ?
#
loop_
_entity_poly.entity_id
_entity_poly.type
_entity_poly.pdbx_seq_one_letter_code
_entity_poly.pdbx_strand_id
1 'polypeptide(L)'
;MLIKIRKIRKNDLNAALSIYNYFIENSYSNFEENILTLNKFQTQYENITRNKLPFLIAEYKKIIVGIAYLNNYRYKSGYKYSFENSIYVHHNYINQGIGSKLLKKLIDYSKKNKNIKNIIAVIGDSKNKISINIHKKNGFKKIGVLKNIGYKKRKWIDSVYMQLIL
;
A
#
# COMPACT_ATOMS: atom_id res chain seq x y z
N MET A 1 9.09 20.06 3.62
CA MET A 1 9.91 19.00 2.95
C MET A 1 9.44 18.82 1.50
N LEU A 2 10.34 18.97 0.53
CA LEU A 2 10.04 18.75 -0.89
C LEU A 2 10.15 17.25 -1.20
N ILE A 3 9.01 16.58 -1.34
CA ILE A 3 8.91 15.15 -1.67
C ILE A 3 8.60 15.01 -3.15
N LYS A 4 9.43 14.28 -3.87
CA LYS A 4 9.19 13.87 -5.26
C LYS A 4 8.53 12.49 -5.27
N ILE A 5 7.38 12.37 -5.95
CA ILE A 5 6.72 11.08 -6.16
C ILE A 5 6.87 10.68 -7.61
N ARG A 6 7.38 9.48 -7.84
CA ARG A 6 7.60 8.92 -9.18
C ARG A 6 7.33 7.42 -9.21
N LYS A 7 7.27 6.86 -10.41
CA LYS A 7 7.26 5.41 -10.58
C LYS A 7 8.56 4.80 -10.06
N ILE A 8 8.45 3.63 -9.45
CA ILE A 8 9.59 2.82 -9.01
C ILE A 8 10.40 2.34 -10.21
N ARG A 9 11.71 2.17 -10.04
CA ARG A 9 12.65 1.60 -10.99
C ARG A 9 13.32 0.38 -10.37
N LYS A 10 13.94 -0.49 -11.17
CA LYS A 10 14.66 -1.67 -10.65
C LYS A 10 15.70 -1.34 -9.59
N ASN A 11 16.43 -0.25 -9.76
CA ASN A 11 17.46 0.18 -8.80
C ASN A 11 16.88 0.67 -7.46
N ASP A 12 15.58 0.90 -7.38
CA ASP A 12 14.91 1.32 -6.14
C ASP A 12 14.48 0.12 -5.27
N LEU A 13 14.51 -1.11 -5.82
CA LEU A 13 13.90 -2.29 -5.19
C LEU A 13 14.48 -2.63 -3.83
N ASN A 14 15.79 -2.51 -3.64
CA ASN A 14 16.42 -2.78 -2.34
C ASN A 14 15.91 -1.82 -1.25
N ALA A 15 15.85 -0.53 -1.54
CA ALA A 15 15.36 0.47 -0.59
C ALA A 15 13.85 0.32 -0.34
N ALA A 16 13.08 0.01 -1.38
CA ALA A 16 11.64 -0.26 -1.27
C ALA A 16 11.36 -1.51 -0.43
N LEU A 17 12.13 -2.59 -0.64
CA LEU A 17 12.06 -3.83 0.14
C LEU A 17 12.38 -3.59 1.61
N SER A 18 13.41 -2.79 1.92
CA SER A 18 13.76 -2.45 3.30
C SER A 18 12.59 -1.79 4.03
N ILE A 19 11.90 -0.84 3.37
CA ILE A 19 10.69 -0.22 3.93
C ILE A 19 9.60 -1.27 4.13
N TYR A 20 9.34 -2.12 3.13
CA TYR A 20 8.31 -3.15 3.20
C TYR A 20 8.56 -4.13 4.36
N ASN A 21 9.79 -4.67 4.45
CA ASN A 21 10.17 -5.65 5.47
C ASN A 21 10.13 -5.07 6.89
N TYR A 22 10.46 -3.78 7.05
CA TYR A 22 10.30 -3.11 8.34
C TYR A 22 8.86 -3.23 8.88
N PHE A 23 7.84 -3.09 8.02
CA PHE A 23 6.44 -3.22 8.42
C PHE A 23 6.02 -4.67 8.65
N ILE A 24 6.65 -5.64 8.00
CA ILE A 24 6.45 -7.05 8.34
C ILE A 24 6.89 -7.29 9.80
N GLU A 25 8.09 -6.84 10.13
CA GLU A 25 8.68 -7.12 11.45
C GLU A 25 8.10 -6.26 12.57
N ASN A 26 7.71 -5.01 12.29
CA ASN A 26 7.45 -4.03 13.35
C ASN A 26 5.99 -3.55 13.43
N SER A 27 5.08 -4.10 12.61
CA SER A 27 3.69 -3.62 12.62
C SER A 27 2.67 -4.73 12.38
N TYR A 28 1.40 -4.39 12.63
CA TYR A 28 0.23 -5.16 12.22
C TYR A 28 -0.39 -4.66 10.90
N SER A 29 0.20 -3.65 10.27
CA SER A 29 -0.29 -3.09 9.00
C SER A 29 -0.05 -4.01 7.81
N ASN A 30 0.84 -4.99 7.95
CA ASN A 30 1.14 -6.02 6.97
C ASN A 30 0.97 -7.38 7.63
N PHE A 31 0.15 -8.24 7.03
CA PHE A 31 -0.12 -9.58 7.57
C PHE A 31 0.88 -10.66 7.13
N GLU A 32 1.90 -10.32 6.35
CA GLU A 32 3.03 -11.23 6.14
C GLU A 32 3.76 -11.47 7.46
N GLU A 33 4.13 -12.72 7.73
CA GLU A 33 4.86 -13.11 8.95
C GLU A 33 6.36 -13.14 8.73
N ASN A 34 6.79 -13.49 7.51
CA ASN A 34 8.20 -13.60 7.15
C ASN A 34 8.61 -12.49 6.20
N ILE A 35 9.79 -11.91 6.43
CA ILE A 35 10.38 -10.92 5.53
C ILE A 35 10.53 -11.50 4.12
N LEU A 36 10.35 -10.65 3.13
CA LEU A 36 10.56 -11.05 1.74
C LEU A 36 12.03 -10.98 1.35
N THR A 37 12.43 -11.94 0.51
CA THR A 37 13.71 -11.84 -0.22
C THR A 37 13.57 -10.85 -1.38
N LEU A 38 14.71 -10.34 -1.87
CA LEU A 38 14.72 -9.45 -3.04
C LEU A 38 14.06 -10.10 -4.26
N ASN A 39 14.29 -11.40 -4.50
CA ASN A 39 13.70 -12.12 -5.63
C ASN A 39 12.16 -12.16 -5.55
N LYS A 40 11.60 -12.45 -4.37
CA LYS A 40 10.14 -12.44 -4.17
C LYS A 40 9.55 -11.03 -4.38
N PHE A 41 10.21 -10.01 -3.84
CA PHE A 41 9.75 -8.63 -4.01
C PHE A 41 9.89 -8.14 -5.46
N GLN A 42 10.94 -8.56 -6.17
CA GLN A 42 11.10 -8.30 -7.59
C GLN A 42 10.00 -8.97 -8.42
N THR A 43 9.64 -10.23 -8.12
CA THR A 43 8.51 -10.92 -8.76
C THR A 43 7.20 -10.14 -8.56
N GLN A 44 6.97 -9.63 -7.34
CA GLN A 44 5.81 -8.77 -7.06
C GLN A 44 5.84 -7.49 -7.90
N TYR A 45 6.98 -6.80 -7.96
CA TYR A 45 7.16 -5.61 -8.78
C TYR A 45 6.89 -5.90 -10.27
N GLU A 46 7.42 -7.00 -10.81
CA GLU A 46 7.23 -7.40 -12.20
C GLU A 46 5.76 -7.72 -12.52
N ASN A 47 5.06 -8.39 -11.61
CA ASN A 47 3.63 -8.66 -11.75
C ASN A 47 2.80 -7.38 -11.77
N ILE A 48 3.07 -6.44 -10.87
CA ILE A 48 2.40 -5.14 -10.81
C ILE A 48 2.62 -4.36 -12.12
N THR A 49 3.87 -4.28 -12.58
CA THR A 49 4.22 -3.51 -13.78
C THR A 49 3.74 -4.14 -15.07
N ARG A 50 3.77 -5.49 -15.18
CA ARG A 50 3.21 -6.24 -16.31
C ARG A 50 1.70 -5.99 -16.45
N ASN A 51 0.98 -5.92 -15.36
CA ASN A 51 -0.45 -5.60 -15.33
C ASN A 51 -0.73 -4.09 -15.47
N LYS A 52 0.28 -3.27 -15.77
CA LYS A 52 0.18 -1.81 -15.93
C LYS A 52 -0.43 -1.11 -14.70
N LEU A 53 -0.26 -1.70 -13.52
CA LEU A 53 -0.68 -1.11 -12.26
C LEU A 53 0.38 -0.11 -11.75
N PRO A 54 -0.02 0.93 -11.03
CA PRO A 54 0.92 1.89 -10.47
C PRO A 54 1.72 1.29 -9.32
N PHE A 55 3.05 1.45 -9.37
CA PHE A 55 3.96 1.27 -8.25
C PHE A 55 4.81 2.53 -8.13
N LEU A 56 4.61 3.26 -7.05
CA LEU A 56 5.18 4.59 -6.81
C LEU A 56 6.13 4.57 -5.63
N ILE A 57 7.12 5.46 -5.68
CA ILE A 57 7.98 5.77 -4.53
C ILE A 57 7.88 7.25 -4.19
N ALA A 58 8.09 7.57 -2.92
CA ALA A 58 8.36 8.91 -2.43
C ALA A 58 9.86 9.06 -2.19
N GLU A 59 10.47 10.08 -2.80
CA GLU A 59 11.88 10.37 -2.72
C GLU A 59 12.11 11.73 -2.05
N TYR A 60 13.01 11.77 -1.08
CA TYR A 60 13.49 12.97 -0.42
C TYR A 60 15.03 12.97 -0.40
N LYS A 61 15.67 14.01 -0.95
CA LYS A 61 17.14 14.13 -1.05
C LYS A 61 17.81 12.85 -1.60
N LYS A 62 17.23 12.26 -2.64
CA LYS A 62 17.65 10.99 -3.28
C LYS A 62 17.48 9.73 -2.43
N ILE A 63 16.85 9.84 -1.24
CA ILE A 63 16.52 8.71 -0.37
C ILE A 63 15.08 8.32 -0.61
N ILE A 64 14.78 7.02 -0.72
CA ILE A 64 13.41 6.52 -0.80
C ILE A 64 12.83 6.49 0.61
N VAL A 65 11.76 7.26 0.81
CA VAL A 65 11.11 7.47 2.12
C VAL A 65 9.68 6.93 2.18
N GLY A 66 9.21 6.29 1.11
CA GLY A 66 7.91 5.63 1.10
C GLY A 66 7.61 4.97 -0.22
N ILE A 67 6.68 4.03 -0.19
CA ILE A 67 6.18 3.27 -1.34
C ILE A 67 4.66 3.19 -1.33
N ALA A 68 4.06 3.11 -2.52
CA ALA A 68 2.64 2.83 -2.68
C ALA A 68 2.39 2.10 -4.00
N TYR A 69 1.52 1.09 -3.99
CA TYR A 69 1.20 0.31 -5.18
C TYR A 69 -0.21 -0.27 -5.12
N LEU A 70 -0.67 -0.77 -6.26
CA LEU A 70 -1.88 -1.56 -6.38
C LEU A 70 -1.54 -3.02 -6.69
N ASN A 71 -2.28 -3.93 -6.07
CA ASN A 71 -2.36 -5.35 -6.39
C ASN A 71 -3.78 -5.74 -6.74
N ASN A 72 -3.98 -6.91 -7.38
CA ASN A 72 -5.29 -7.49 -7.53
C ASN A 72 -5.93 -7.72 -6.16
N TYR A 73 -7.19 -7.30 -6.00
CA TYR A 73 -7.92 -7.50 -4.75
C TYR A 73 -8.20 -8.99 -4.49
N ARG A 74 -8.61 -9.73 -5.53
CA ARG A 74 -8.90 -11.17 -5.49
C ARG A 74 -8.56 -11.80 -6.84
N TYR A 75 -8.25 -13.09 -6.85
CA TYR A 75 -7.87 -13.80 -8.09
C TYR A 75 -9.04 -14.23 -8.97
N LYS A 76 -10.28 -14.27 -8.46
CA LYS A 76 -11.46 -14.63 -9.26
C LYS A 76 -11.73 -13.54 -10.31
N SER A 77 -12.05 -13.95 -11.55
CA SER A 77 -12.20 -13.07 -12.72
C SER A 77 -13.24 -11.96 -12.56
N GLY A 78 -14.28 -12.16 -11.77
CA GLY A 78 -15.26 -11.12 -11.45
C GLY A 78 -14.69 -9.90 -10.72
N TYR A 79 -13.50 -10.02 -10.10
CA TYR A 79 -12.82 -8.90 -9.41
C TYR A 79 -11.78 -8.19 -10.27
N LYS A 80 -11.71 -8.46 -11.57
CA LYS A 80 -10.65 -7.94 -12.48
C LYS A 80 -10.51 -6.41 -12.55
N TYR A 81 -11.52 -5.66 -12.09
CA TYR A 81 -11.51 -4.19 -12.04
C TYR A 81 -11.36 -3.63 -10.62
N SER A 82 -11.11 -4.49 -9.63
CA SER A 82 -10.95 -4.12 -8.22
C SER A 82 -9.52 -4.42 -7.76
N PHE A 83 -8.89 -3.44 -7.13
CA PHE A 83 -7.49 -3.52 -6.72
C PHE A 83 -7.33 -3.13 -5.26
N GLU A 84 -6.38 -3.74 -4.59
CA GLU A 84 -6.00 -3.38 -3.23
C GLU A 84 -4.80 -2.45 -3.25
N ASN A 85 -4.85 -1.38 -2.46
CA ASN A 85 -3.70 -0.49 -2.29
C ASN A 85 -2.86 -0.88 -1.08
N SER A 86 -1.55 -0.74 -1.22
CA SER A 86 -0.58 -0.80 -0.15
C SER A 86 0.20 0.49 -0.08
N ILE A 87 0.43 1.01 1.14
CA ILE A 87 1.18 2.24 1.38
C ILE A 87 2.05 2.03 2.62
N TYR A 88 3.34 2.29 2.47
CA TYR A 88 4.30 2.24 3.55
C TYR A 88 5.20 3.46 3.51
N VAL A 89 5.41 4.10 4.66
CA VAL A 89 6.30 5.26 4.82
C VAL A 89 7.42 4.87 5.77
N HIS A 90 8.64 5.11 5.37
CA HIS A 90 9.83 4.83 6.19
C HIS A 90 9.66 5.41 7.59
N HIS A 91 9.95 4.63 8.61
CA HIS A 91 9.65 4.93 10.03
C HIS A 91 10.22 6.27 10.51
N ASN A 92 11.37 6.70 10.00
CA ASN A 92 11.96 8.00 10.33
C ASN A 92 11.28 9.20 9.65
N TYR A 93 10.30 8.95 8.75
CA TYR A 93 9.64 9.99 7.95
C TYR A 93 8.11 9.96 8.09
N ILE A 94 7.61 9.28 9.14
CA ILE A 94 6.17 9.26 9.45
C ILE A 94 5.67 10.64 9.89
N ASN A 95 4.34 10.85 9.88
CA ASN A 95 3.67 12.08 10.30
C ASN A 95 4.06 13.36 9.50
N GLN A 96 4.69 13.20 8.31
CA GLN A 96 5.10 14.32 7.45
C GLN A 96 4.22 14.44 6.18
N GLY A 97 3.05 13.80 6.20
CA GLY A 97 2.09 13.85 5.09
C GLY A 97 2.46 13.01 3.85
N ILE A 98 3.56 12.23 3.91
CA ILE A 98 4.06 11.44 2.77
C ILE A 98 3.05 10.39 2.34
N GLY A 99 2.44 9.66 3.28
CA GLY A 99 1.43 8.64 2.97
C GLY A 99 0.22 9.22 2.23
N SER A 100 -0.26 10.39 2.64
CA SER A 100 -1.37 11.07 1.97
C SER A 100 -1.00 11.52 0.55
N LYS A 101 0.21 12.05 0.35
CA LYS A 101 0.72 12.43 -0.97
C LYS A 101 0.87 11.23 -1.90
N LEU A 102 1.39 10.10 -1.37
CA LEU A 102 1.50 8.84 -2.10
C LEU A 102 0.13 8.31 -2.52
N LEU A 103 -0.84 8.27 -1.58
CA LEU A 103 -2.19 7.79 -1.88
C LEU A 103 -2.87 8.67 -2.93
N LYS A 104 -2.81 10.00 -2.77
CA LYS A 104 -3.37 10.93 -3.77
C LYS A 104 -2.79 10.67 -5.15
N LYS A 105 -1.46 10.54 -5.25
CA LYS A 105 -0.80 10.27 -6.54
C LYS A 105 -1.15 8.90 -7.11
N LEU A 106 -1.29 7.88 -6.25
CA LEU A 106 -1.75 6.55 -6.65
C LEU A 106 -3.15 6.61 -7.27
N ILE A 107 -4.07 7.34 -6.63
CA ILE A 107 -5.44 7.55 -7.13
C ILE A 107 -5.40 8.30 -8.48
N ASP A 108 -4.58 9.35 -8.62
CA ASP A 108 -4.45 10.11 -9.86
C ASP A 108 -3.96 9.23 -11.04
N TYR A 109 -3.03 8.30 -10.77
CA TYR A 109 -2.61 7.31 -11.77
C TYR A 109 -3.73 6.31 -12.07
N SER A 110 -4.48 5.88 -11.07
CA SER A 110 -5.55 4.91 -11.22
C SER A 110 -6.70 5.44 -12.07
N LYS A 111 -7.08 6.71 -11.89
CA LYS A 111 -8.12 7.38 -12.69
C LYS A 111 -7.82 7.41 -14.19
N LYS A 112 -6.54 7.36 -14.56
CA LYS A 112 -6.10 7.33 -15.97
C LYS A 112 -6.19 5.93 -16.59
N ASN A 113 -6.38 4.89 -15.79
CA ASN A 113 -6.48 3.51 -16.25
C ASN A 113 -7.95 3.04 -16.21
N LYS A 114 -8.59 2.93 -17.37
CA LYS A 114 -9.99 2.52 -17.51
C LYS A 114 -10.33 1.16 -16.91
N ASN A 115 -9.31 0.32 -16.67
CA ASN A 115 -9.46 -0.99 -16.06
C ASN A 115 -9.47 -0.94 -14.52
N ILE A 116 -9.22 0.21 -13.89
CA ILE A 116 -9.28 0.35 -12.45
C ILE A 116 -10.59 1.07 -12.10
N LYS A 117 -11.53 0.35 -11.47
CA LYS A 117 -12.84 0.90 -11.09
C LYS A 117 -12.99 1.03 -9.58
N ASN A 118 -12.34 0.15 -8.83
CA ASN A 118 -12.41 0.13 -7.39
C ASN A 118 -11.01 0.02 -6.78
N ILE A 119 -10.77 0.80 -5.74
CA ILE A 119 -9.60 0.65 -4.90
C ILE A 119 -10.08 0.28 -3.49
N ILE A 120 -9.59 -0.85 -2.99
CA ILE A 120 -9.87 -1.37 -1.67
C ILE A 120 -8.67 -1.11 -0.77
N ALA A 121 -8.91 -0.60 0.42
CA ALA A 121 -7.91 -0.53 1.47
C ALA A 121 -8.26 -1.58 2.54
N VAL A 122 -7.33 -2.49 2.79
CA VAL A 122 -7.38 -3.45 3.88
C VAL A 122 -6.38 -2.99 4.94
N ILE A 123 -6.88 -2.37 5.99
CA ILE A 123 -6.06 -1.73 7.01
C ILE A 123 -5.98 -2.65 8.22
N GLY A 124 -4.83 -3.25 8.45
CA GLY A 124 -4.56 -4.04 9.64
C GLY A 124 -4.54 -3.17 10.89
N ASP A 125 -5.15 -3.71 11.97
CA ASP A 125 -5.41 -3.07 13.24
C ASP A 125 -6.45 -1.93 13.17
N SER A 126 -7.62 -2.18 13.77
CA SER A 126 -8.72 -1.18 13.85
C SER A 126 -8.33 0.09 14.64
N LYS A 127 -7.21 0.06 15.37
CA LYS A 127 -6.64 1.20 16.09
C LYS A 127 -5.71 2.06 15.21
N ASN A 128 -5.41 1.62 13.99
CA ASN A 128 -4.58 2.39 13.04
C ASN A 128 -5.32 3.61 12.47
N LYS A 129 -5.62 4.55 13.36
CA LYS A 129 -6.35 5.80 13.03
C LYS A 129 -5.64 6.62 11.95
N ILE A 130 -4.31 6.56 11.89
CA ILE A 130 -3.51 7.32 10.90
C ILE A 130 -3.87 6.84 9.50
N SER A 131 -3.78 5.54 9.23
CA SER A 131 -4.12 4.97 7.91
C SER A 131 -5.59 5.20 7.56
N ILE A 132 -6.51 4.94 8.50
CA ILE A 132 -7.96 5.17 8.32
C ILE A 132 -8.23 6.63 7.91
N ASN A 133 -7.62 7.59 8.62
CA ASN A 133 -7.82 9.01 8.34
C ASN A 133 -7.23 9.45 6.99
N ILE A 134 -6.06 8.92 6.61
CA ILE A 134 -5.45 9.19 5.30
C ILE A 134 -6.39 8.72 4.18
N HIS A 135 -6.93 7.50 4.28
CA HIS A 135 -7.86 6.98 3.29
C HIS A 135 -9.17 7.79 3.26
N LYS A 136 -9.76 8.10 4.43
CA LYS A 136 -10.96 8.92 4.52
C LYS A 136 -10.78 10.29 3.85
N LYS A 137 -9.66 10.98 4.12
CA LYS A 137 -9.34 12.28 3.52
C LYS A 137 -9.15 12.21 1.99
N ASN A 138 -8.83 11.05 1.45
CA ASN A 138 -8.68 10.81 0.01
C ASN A 138 -9.93 10.17 -0.63
N GLY A 139 -11.09 10.24 0.02
CA GLY A 139 -12.38 9.87 -0.54
C GLY A 139 -12.81 8.42 -0.32
N PHE A 140 -12.03 7.62 0.40
CA PHE A 140 -12.45 6.26 0.75
C PHE A 140 -13.58 6.28 1.77
N LYS A 141 -14.58 5.43 1.54
CA LYS A 141 -15.66 5.16 2.49
C LYS A 141 -15.34 3.91 3.29
N LYS A 142 -15.57 3.94 4.60
CA LYS A 142 -15.44 2.76 5.46
C LYS A 142 -16.59 1.81 5.15
N ILE A 143 -16.27 0.56 4.83
CA ILE A 143 -17.24 -0.49 4.51
C ILE A 143 -17.57 -1.32 5.76
N GLY A 144 -16.55 -1.67 6.53
CA GLY A 144 -16.73 -2.47 7.73
C GLY A 144 -15.43 -2.79 8.43
N VAL A 145 -15.55 -3.59 9.49
CA VAL A 145 -14.44 -4.13 10.27
C VAL A 145 -14.62 -5.63 10.41
N LEU A 146 -13.68 -6.40 9.93
CA LEU A 146 -13.61 -7.83 10.21
C LEU A 146 -12.83 -8.02 11.51
N LYS A 147 -13.53 -8.53 12.51
CA LYS A 147 -12.94 -8.75 13.83
C LYS A 147 -12.09 -10.01 13.84
N ASN A 148 -10.90 -9.93 14.45
CA ASN A 148 -10.02 -11.07 14.68
C ASN A 148 -9.76 -11.90 13.40
N ILE A 149 -9.59 -11.25 12.25
CA ILE A 149 -9.46 -11.92 10.95
C ILE A 149 -8.03 -12.36 10.64
N GLY A 150 -7.04 -11.66 11.18
CA GLY A 150 -5.64 -11.98 11.02
C GLY A 150 -5.00 -12.36 12.35
N TYR A 151 -4.05 -13.31 12.31
CA TYR A 151 -3.26 -13.69 13.48
C TYR A 151 -1.80 -13.37 13.21
N LYS A 152 -1.20 -12.51 14.02
CA LYS A 152 0.21 -12.11 13.88
C LYS A 152 0.81 -11.79 15.25
N LYS A 153 2.06 -12.18 15.47
CA LYS A 153 2.77 -11.92 16.75
C LYS A 153 1.96 -12.35 17.96
N ARG A 154 1.35 -13.53 17.89
CA ARG A 154 0.50 -14.13 18.93
C ARG A 154 -0.74 -13.30 19.31
N LYS A 155 -1.23 -12.46 18.37
CA LYS A 155 -2.45 -11.65 18.56
C LYS A 155 -3.39 -11.76 17.39
N TRP A 156 -4.67 -11.82 17.68
CA TRP A 156 -5.74 -11.67 16.73
C TRP A 156 -5.93 -10.18 16.41
N ILE A 157 -5.93 -9.85 15.13
CA ILE A 157 -5.95 -8.48 14.62
C ILE A 157 -7.16 -8.27 13.75
N ASP A 158 -7.85 -7.14 13.96
CA ASP A 158 -8.95 -6.70 13.12
C ASP A 158 -8.42 -6.18 11.78
N SER A 159 -9.27 -6.22 10.74
CA SER A 159 -9.03 -5.49 9.49
C SER A 159 -10.16 -4.52 9.20
N VAL A 160 -9.83 -3.26 8.96
CA VAL A 160 -10.77 -2.24 8.50
C VAL A 160 -10.77 -2.22 6.98
N TYR A 161 -11.94 -2.42 6.38
CA TYR A 161 -12.14 -2.34 4.95
C TYR A 161 -12.66 -0.97 4.56
N MET A 162 -11.98 -0.33 3.62
CA MET A 162 -12.42 0.93 3.03
C MET A 162 -12.38 0.82 1.51
N GLN A 163 -13.25 1.54 0.82
CA GLN A 163 -13.42 1.49 -0.63
C GLN A 163 -13.44 2.89 -1.22
N LEU A 164 -12.79 3.03 -2.38
CA LEU A 164 -12.91 4.16 -3.28
C LEU A 164 -13.39 3.66 -4.65
N ILE A 165 -14.51 4.16 -5.13
CA ILE A 165 -15.02 3.96 -6.50
C ILE A 165 -14.48 5.11 -7.35
N LEU A 166 -13.87 4.80 -8.52
CA LEU A 166 -13.27 5.77 -9.43
C LEU A 166 -14.19 6.14 -10.59
#